data_af634d45656b70b81cece06b804bfae0
#
_entry.id   af634d45656b70b81cece06b804bfae0
#
_cell.length_a   1.000
_cell.length_b   1.000
_cell.length_c   1.000
_cell.angle_alpha   90.00
_cell.angle_beta   90.00
_cell.angle_gamma   90.00
#
_symmetry.space_group_name_H-M   'P 1'
#
loop_
_entity.id
_entity.type
_entity.pdbx_description
1 polymer ?
#
loop_
_entity_poly.entity_id
_entity_poly.type
_entity_poly.pdbx_seq_one_letter_code
_entity_poly.pdbx_strand_id
1 'polypeptide(L)'
;MARPRKDPAVLEASGAYVKDPQRRPKDMPKYVQGAPDMPDIVAENANATWYWNWCCQVLGDAGVLTTACAPLLTMHALDWAQLMWLYSECKEGNVATVGATGGPITKPEATQLHMHANRFLKELTEFGLTPASKSKIVAVGGKKEFDPFAEMLLRRMGPKPN
;
A
#
# COMPACT_ATOMS: atom_id res chain seq x y z
N MET A 1 -8.34 -10.27 19.88
CA MET A 1 -8.72 -9.24 18.89
C MET A 1 -9.59 -9.86 17.80
N ALA A 2 -10.69 -9.24 17.41
CA ALA A 2 -11.55 -9.74 16.34
C ALA A 2 -10.80 -9.66 15.00
N ARG A 3 -10.96 -10.69 14.16
CA ARG A 3 -10.36 -10.72 12.81
C ARG A 3 -10.93 -9.56 11.99
N PRO A 4 -10.11 -8.75 11.30
CA PRO A 4 -10.59 -7.69 10.43
C PRO A 4 -11.51 -8.25 9.35
N ARG A 5 -12.56 -7.50 8.99
CA ARG A 5 -13.50 -7.90 7.95
C ARG A 5 -12.76 -7.99 6.61
N LYS A 6 -13.11 -9.00 5.82
CA LYS A 6 -12.65 -9.08 4.43
C LYS A 6 -13.28 -7.96 3.61
N ASP A 7 -12.55 -7.48 2.62
CA ASP A 7 -13.05 -6.50 1.67
C ASP A 7 -14.33 -7.00 1.00
N PRO A 8 -15.39 -6.18 0.88
CA PRO A 8 -16.62 -6.53 0.21
C PRO A 8 -16.45 -6.99 -1.22
N ALA A 9 -15.50 -6.43 -1.98
CA ALA A 9 -15.21 -6.85 -3.34
C ALA A 9 -14.67 -8.30 -3.39
N VAL A 10 -13.83 -8.69 -2.42
CA VAL A 10 -13.36 -10.08 -2.28
C VAL A 10 -14.51 -11.03 -1.92
N LEU A 11 -15.42 -10.58 -1.06
CA LEU A 11 -16.60 -11.37 -0.68
C LEU A 11 -17.59 -11.52 -1.86
N GLU A 12 -17.71 -10.49 -2.68
CA GLU A 12 -18.52 -10.52 -3.89
C GLU A 12 -17.94 -11.48 -4.93
N ALA A 13 -16.65 -11.38 -5.23
CA ALA A 13 -15.92 -12.26 -6.14
C ALA A 13 -15.97 -13.73 -5.70
N SER A 14 -15.98 -13.99 -4.38
CA SER A 14 -16.11 -15.35 -3.81
C SER A 14 -17.55 -15.87 -3.77
N GLY A 15 -18.54 -15.10 -4.21
CA GLY A 15 -19.95 -15.47 -4.17
C GLY A 15 -20.59 -15.49 -2.77
N ALA A 16 -19.93 -14.90 -1.76
CA ALA A 16 -20.43 -14.90 -0.40
C ALA A 16 -21.77 -14.18 -0.26
N TYR A 17 -22.03 -13.15 -1.07
CA TYR A 17 -23.31 -12.42 -1.08
C TYR A 17 -24.41 -13.10 -1.92
N VAL A 18 -24.08 -14.12 -2.69
CA VAL A 18 -25.11 -14.97 -3.35
C VAL A 18 -25.81 -15.85 -2.32
N LYS A 19 -25.03 -16.33 -1.33
CA LYS A 19 -25.58 -17.15 -0.23
C LYS A 19 -26.29 -16.32 0.84
N ASP A 20 -25.78 -15.11 1.12
CA ASP A 20 -26.26 -14.23 2.20
C ASP A 20 -26.37 -12.77 1.69
N PRO A 21 -27.40 -12.43 0.87
CA PRO A 21 -27.53 -11.08 0.28
C PRO A 21 -27.67 -9.96 1.34
N GLN A 22 -28.22 -10.28 2.50
CA GLN A 22 -28.41 -9.34 3.62
C GLN A 22 -27.11 -8.86 4.24
N ARG A 23 -25.99 -9.58 4.04
CA ARG A 23 -24.66 -9.19 4.52
C ARG A 23 -23.96 -8.19 3.58
N ARG A 24 -24.52 -7.94 2.40
CA ARG A 24 -23.97 -6.96 1.47
C ARG A 24 -24.11 -5.56 2.08
N PRO A 25 -23.01 -4.80 2.21
CA PRO A 25 -23.11 -3.42 2.66
C PRO A 25 -23.98 -2.62 1.70
N LYS A 26 -25.01 -1.94 2.22
CA LYS A 26 -25.96 -1.16 1.39
C LYS A 26 -25.33 0.17 0.94
N ASP A 27 -24.50 0.76 1.79
CA ASP A 27 -23.91 2.08 1.58
C ASP A 27 -22.40 2.03 1.80
N MET A 28 -21.65 1.67 0.79
CA MET A 28 -20.20 1.83 0.79
C MET A 28 -19.84 3.21 0.23
N PRO A 29 -18.99 3.99 0.92
CA PRO A 29 -18.52 5.25 0.38
C PRO A 29 -17.79 4.98 -0.95
N LYS A 30 -18.21 5.70 -2.00
CA LYS A 30 -17.55 5.67 -3.30
C LYS A 30 -16.53 6.79 -3.32
N TYR A 31 -15.28 6.45 -3.23
CA TYR A 31 -14.19 7.40 -3.38
C TYR A 31 -13.88 7.64 -4.86
N VAL A 32 -13.50 8.87 -5.19
CA VAL A 32 -13.08 9.23 -6.55
C VAL A 32 -11.76 8.52 -6.85
N GLN A 33 -11.74 7.77 -7.95
CA GLN A 33 -10.54 7.09 -8.43
C GLN A 33 -9.54 8.10 -9.00
N GLY A 34 -8.28 7.89 -8.76
CA GLY A 34 -7.18 8.69 -9.29
C GLY A 34 -6.16 9.08 -8.23
N ALA A 35 -5.07 9.62 -8.69
CA ALA A 35 -4.02 10.14 -7.83
C ALA A 35 -4.52 11.38 -7.09
N PRO A 36 -4.28 11.49 -5.79
CA PRO A 36 -4.53 12.72 -5.04
C PRO A 36 -3.51 13.80 -5.42
N ASP A 37 -3.86 15.06 -5.16
CA ASP A 37 -2.93 16.17 -5.28
C ASP A 37 -1.80 16.04 -4.26
N MET A 38 -0.57 16.36 -4.68
CA MET A 38 0.60 16.31 -3.83
C MET A 38 0.57 17.49 -2.85
N PRO A 39 0.64 17.27 -1.53
CA PRO A 39 0.75 18.34 -0.55
C PRO A 39 2.13 19.05 -0.61
N ASP A 40 2.15 20.34 -0.27
CA ASP A 40 3.39 21.14 -0.28
C ASP A 40 4.50 20.53 0.58
N ILE A 41 4.15 20.00 1.75
CA ILE A 41 5.11 19.34 2.65
C ILE A 41 5.84 18.14 2.00
N VAL A 42 5.22 17.47 1.05
CA VAL A 42 5.85 16.40 0.26
C VAL A 42 6.70 17.01 -0.85
N ALA A 43 6.20 18.07 -1.50
CA ALA A 43 6.88 18.74 -2.60
C ALA A 43 8.20 19.42 -2.18
N GLU A 44 8.30 19.86 -0.92
CA GLU A 44 9.51 20.46 -0.33
C GLU A 44 10.66 19.46 -0.15
N ASN A 45 10.40 18.15 -0.20
CA ASN A 45 11.42 17.12 0.02
C ASN A 45 11.58 16.23 -1.21
N ALA A 46 12.76 16.26 -1.83
CA ALA A 46 13.03 15.51 -3.06
C ALA A 46 12.83 13.99 -2.92
N ASN A 47 13.21 13.39 -1.79
CA ASN A 47 13.02 11.96 -1.55
C ASN A 47 11.54 11.63 -1.37
N ALA A 48 10.78 12.47 -0.67
CA ALA A 48 9.35 12.30 -0.51
C ALA A 48 8.61 12.45 -1.85
N THR A 49 8.96 13.48 -2.64
CA THR A 49 8.42 13.73 -3.98
C THR A 49 8.65 12.54 -4.93
N TRP A 50 9.89 12.03 -4.95
CA TRP A 50 10.21 10.87 -5.78
C TRP A 50 9.35 9.65 -5.39
N TYR A 51 9.25 9.37 -4.09
CA TYR A 51 8.50 8.22 -3.59
C TYR A 51 6.99 8.37 -3.80
N TRP A 52 6.45 9.57 -3.60
CA TRP A 52 5.06 9.90 -3.90
C TRP A 52 4.69 9.59 -5.36
N ASN A 53 5.50 10.09 -6.30
CA ASN A 53 5.27 9.88 -7.71
C ASN A 53 5.34 8.39 -8.08
N TRP A 54 6.31 7.67 -7.52
CA TRP A 54 6.43 6.23 -7.70
C TRP A 54 5.20 5.48 -7.17
N CYS A 55 4.72 5.79 -5.99
CA CYS A 55 3.49 5.22 -5.42
C CYS A 55 2.27 5.54 -6.27
N CYS A 56 2.11 6.79 -6.72
CA CYS A 56 0.98 7.20 -7.58
C CYS A 56 0.96 6.40 -8.88
N GLN A 57 2.11 6.14 -9.48
CA GLN A 57 2.22 5.32 -10.67
C GLN A 57 1.83 3.86 -10.38
N VAL A 58 2.49 3.22 -9.42
CA VAL A 58 2.30 1.79 -9.13
C VAL A 58 0.89 1.48 -8.64
N LEU A 59 0.35 2.30 -7.72
CA LEU A 59 -1.01 2.10 -7.18
C LEU A 59 -2.08 2.55 -8.17
N GLY A 60 -1.79 3.54 -9.02
CA GLY A 60 -2.65 3.96 -10.11
C GLY A 60 -2.81 2.87 -11.17
N ASP A 61 -1.70 2.27 -11.61
CA ASP A 61 -1.70 1.14 -12.54
C ASP A 61 -2.43 -0.08 -11.97
N ALA A 62 -2.34 -0.30 -10.67
CA ALA A 62 -3.08 -1.34 -9.97
C ALA A 62 -4.57 -1.00 -9.77
N GLY A 63 -5.02 0.23 -10.05
CA GLY A 63 -6.41 0.66 -9.91
C GLY A 63 -6.91 0.72 -8.45
N VAL A 64 -6.00 0.84 -7.49
CA VAL A 64 -6.34 0.89 -6.06
C VAL A 64 -6.26 2.30 -5.47
N LEU A 65 -5.71 3.26 -6.22
CA LEU A 65 -5.51 4.62 -5.76
C LEU A 65 -6.79 5.44 -5.88
N THR A 66 -7.13 6.12 -4.78
CA THR A 66 -8.25 7.06 -4.71
C THR A 66 -7.79 8.39 -4.12
N THR A 67 -8.52 9.46 -4.37
CA THR A 67 -8.22 10.77 -3.77
C THR A 67 -8.24 10.74 -2.23
N ALA A 68 -9.00 9.82 -1.63
CA ALA A 68 -9.04 9.63 -0.18
C ALA A 68 -7.73 9.05 0.41
N CYS A 69 -6.85 8.53 -0.43
CA CYS A 69 -5.54 8.02 0.02
C CYS A 69 -4.52 9.13 0.34
N ALA A 70 -4.84 10.41 0.06
CA ALA A 70 -3.91 11.53 0.24
C ALA A 70 -3.22 11.57 1.61
N PRO A 71 -3.91 11.53 2.76
CA PRO A 71 -3.25 11.60 4.06
C PRO A 71 -2.31 10.43 4.32
N LEU A 72 -2.75 9.21 3.96
CA LEU A 72 -1.96 7.99 4.17
C LEU A 72 -0.71 8.00 3.27
N LEU A 73 -0.86 8.38 2.00
CA LEU A 73 0.24 8.47 1.05
C LEU A 73 1.23 9.57 1.44
N THR A 74 0.74 10.70 1.99
CA THR A 74 1.59 11.77 2.54
C THR A 74 2.48 11.25 3.65
N MET A 75 1.91 10.59 4.65
CA MET A 75 2.66 10.02 5.76
C MET A 75 3.69 9.01 5.28
N HIS A 76 3.31 8.17 4.34
CA HIS A 76 4.18 7.13 3.79
C HIS A 76 5.36 7.71 2.99
N ALA A 77 5.13 8.78 2.21
CA ALA A 77 6.19 9.47 1.49
C ALA A 77 7.17 10.20 2.41
N LEU A 78 6.67 10.82 3.48
CA LEU A 78 7.50 11.46 4.49
C LEU A 78 8.32 10.44 5.29
N ASP A 79 7.76 9.28 5.62
CA ASP A 79 8.49 8.18 6.26
C ASP A 79 9.61 7.65 5.38
N TRP A 80 9.38 7.53 4.07
CA TRP A 80 10.44 7.19 3.11
C TRP A 80 11.59 8.22 3.16
N ALA A 81 11.26 9.51 3.11
CA ALA A 81 12.26 10.57 3.17
C ALA A 81 13.07 10.53 4.48
N GLN A 82 12.39 10.30 5.60
CA GLN A 82 13.02 10.17 6.91
C GLN A 82 13.95 8.93 6.97
N LEU A 83 13.51 7.79 6.40
CA LEU A 83 14.34 6.60 6.29
C LEU A 83 15.61 6.86 5.47
N MET A 84 15.50 7.55 4.36
CA MET A 84 16.66 7.88 3.51
C MET A 84 17.66 8.78 4.24
N TRP A 85 17.16 9.75 4.98
CA TRP A 85 18.00 10.59 5.83
C TRP A 85 18.69 9.79 6.94
N LEU A 86 17.95 9.03 7.74
CA LEU A 86 18.49 8.17 8.80
C LEU A 86 19.50 7.17 8.26
N TYR A 87 19.23 6.59 7.09
CA TYR A 87 20.17 5.69 6.44
C TYR A 87 21.47 6.38 6.07
N SER A 88 21.41 7.64 5.60
CA SER A 88 22.61 8.42 5.30
C SER A 88 23.45 8.71 6.52
N GLU A 89 22.82 8.96 7.69
CA GLU A 89 23.52 9.18 8.97
C GLU A 89 24.19 7.91 9.52
N CYS A 90 23.63 6.75 9.19
CA CYS A 90 24.14 5.45 9.66
C CYS A 90 25.04 4.73 8.65
N LYS A 91 25.42 5.38 7.53
CA LYS A 91 26.31 4.81 6.54
C LYS A 91 27.64 4.37 7.16
N GLU A 92 28.27 3.38 6.48
CA GLU A 92 29.64 2.93 6.79
C GLU A 92 29.84 2.39 8.21
N GLY A 93 28.78 1.85 8.83
CA GLY A 93 28.86 1.32 10.19
C GLY A 93 28.86 2.39 11.29
N ASN A 94 28.55 3.65 10.95
CA ASN A 94 28.46 4.75 11.90
C ASN A 94 27.21 4.65 12.82
N VAL A 95 27.07 3.51 13.50
CA VAL A 95 25.91 3.16 14.34
C VAL A 95 26.18 3.28 15.83
N ALA A 96 27.42 3.55 16.22
CA ALA A 96 27.83 3.69 17.61
C ALA A 96 28.42 5.07 17.90
N THR A 97 28.26 5.53 19.14
CA THR A 97 28.87 6.74 19.70
C THR A 97 29.39 6.46 21.09
N VAL A 98 30.13 7.41 21.68
CA VAL A 98 30.68 7.28 23.03
C VAL A 98 29.65 7.83 24.03
N GLY A 99 29.26 7.01 24.99
CA GLY A 99 28.38 7.41 26.09
C GLY A 99 29.09 8.24 27.14
N ALA A 100 28.32 8.79 28.08
CA ALA A 100 28.83 9.63 29.18
C ALA A 100 29.87 8.94 30.08
N THR A 101 29.85 7.60 30.14
CA THR A 101 30.78 6.75 30.90
C THR A 101 32.00 6.31 30.08
N GLY A 102 32.16 6.81 28.84
CA GLY A 102 33.28 6.43 27.96
C GLY A 102 33.12 5.11 27.21
N GLY A 103 32.04 4.36 27.44
CA GLY A 103 31.73 3.13 26.70
C GLY A 103 30.98 3.38 25.40
N PRO A 104 31.03 2.42 24.43
CA PRO A 104 30.27 2.55 23.20
C PRO A 104 28.76 2.37 23.47
N ILE A 105 27.95 3.29 22.90
CA ILE A 105 26.49 3.21 22.91
C ILE A 105 25.95 3.30 21.47
N THR A 106 24.79 2.71 21.23
CA THR A 106 24.10 2.86 19.94
C THR A 106 23.67 4.31 19.73
N LYS A 107 23.91 4.84 18.55
CA LYS A 107 23.43 6.18 18.17
C LYS A 107 21.90 6.22 18.18
N PRO A 108 21.30 7.35 18.62
CA PRO A 108 19.85 7.54 18.52
C PRO A 108 19.31 7.34 17.10
N GLU A 109 20.04 7.80 16.10
CA GLU A 109 19.68 7.68 14.67
C GLU A 109 19.60 6.23 14.24
N ALA A 110 20.50 5.37 14.70
CA ALA A 110 20.46 3.93 14.38
C ALA A 110 19.24 3.24 15.02
N THR A 111 18.86 3.63 16.24
CA THR A 111 17.64 3.15 16.89
C THR A 111 16.39 3.63 16.15
N GLN A 112 16.34 4.90 15.76
CA GLN A 112 15.24 5.48 14.99
C GLN A 112 15.13 4.83 13.62
N LEU A 113 16.24 4.59 12.92
CA LEU A 113 16.25 3.90 11.64
C LEU A 113 15.55 2.53 11.72
N HIS A 114 15.86 1.75 12.75
CA HIS A 114 15.23 0.45 12.95
C HIS A 114 13.72 0.57 13.23
N MET A 115 13.31 1.53 14.04
CA MET A 115 11.90 1.79 14.36
C MET A 115 11.11 2.22 13.11
N HIS A 116 11.63 3.18 12.35
CA HIS A 116 11.03 3.68 11.12
C HIS A 116 10.95 2.59 10.05
N ALA A 117 12.02 1.80 9.87
CA ALA A 117 12.02 0.68 8.91
C ALA A 117 10.92 -0.34 9.22
N ASN A 118 10.74 -0.72 10.49
CA ASN A 118 9.68 -1.63 10.90
C ASN A 118 8.27 -1.05 10.69
N ARG A 119 8.08 0.25 10.91
CA ARG A 119 6.81 0.93 10.64
C ARG A 119 6.54 0.95 9.14
N PHE A 120 7.51 1.36 8.35
CA PHE A 120 7.42 1.43 6.91
C PHE A 120 7.07 0.08 6.25
N LEU A 121 7.65 -1.02 6.73
CA LEU A 121 7.30 -2.37 6.26
C LEU A 121 5.83 -2.73 6.53
N LYS A 122 5.25 -2.28 7.64
CA LYS A 122 3.82 -2.46 7.93
C LYS A 122 2.97 -1.64 6.95
N GLU A 123 3.34 -0.39 6.72
CA GLU A 123 2.65 0.50 5.77
C GLU A 123 2.69 -0.07 4.34
N LEU A 124 3.84 -0.59 3.88
CA LEU A 124 3.95 -1.30 2.60
C LEU A 124 2.96 -2.46 2.49
N THR A 125 2.71 -3.15 3.61
CA THR A 125 1.73 -4.26 3.65
C THR A 125 0.30 -3.75 3.52
N GLU A 126 -0.03 -2.61 4.12
CA GLU A 126 -1.36 -1.98 3.99
C GLU A 126 -1.64 -1.53 2.55
N PHE A 127 -0.66 -0.95 1.88
CA PHE A 127 -0.76 -0.58 0.47
C PHE A 127 -0.71 -1.78 -0.51
N GLY A 128 -0.42 -2.99 -0.01
CA GLY A 128 -0.25 -4.18 -0.86
C GLY A 128 0.99 -4.18 -1.73
N LEU A 129 1.97 -3.37 -1.38
CA LEU A 129 3.23 -3.24 -2.10
C LEU A 129 4.23 -4.37 -1.79
N THR A 130 3.88 -5.28 -0.90
CA THR A 130 4.68 -6.49 -0.65
C THR A 130 4.13 -7.68 -1.44
N PRO A 131 4.99 -8.64 -1.87
CA PRO A 131 4.54 -9.84 -2.57
C PRO A 131 3.44 -10.61 -1.84
N ALA A 132 3.52 -10.68 -0.49
CA ALA A 132 2.55 -11.38 0.34
C ALA A 132 1.21 -10.64 0.49
N SER A 133 1.20 -9.30 0.39
CA SER A 133 -0.01 -8.48 0.51
C SER A 133 -0.67 -8.19 -0.82
N LYS A 134 0.05 -8.31 -1.94
CA LYS A 134 -0.46 -8.07 -3.29
C LYS A 134 -1.75 -8.85 -3.59
N SER A 135 -1.83 -10.10 -3.16
CA SER A 135 -3.01 -10.95 -3.35
C SER A 135 -4.23 -10.55 -2.52
N LYS A 136 -4.07 -9.66 -1.54
CA LYS A 136 -5.16 -9.18 -0.66
C LYS A 136 -5.82 -7.92 -1.19
N ILE A 137 -5.20 -7.22 -2.12
CA ILE A 137 -5.71 -6.01 -2.72
C ILE A 137 -6.54 -6.37 -3.94
N VAL A 138 -7.80 -5.97 -3.90
CA VAL A 138 -8.72 -6.07 -5.03
C VAL A 138 -8.83 -4.68 -5.64
N ALA A 139 -8.34 -4.54 -6.87
CA ALA A 139 -8.46 -3.32 -7.63
C ALA A 139 -9.92 -2.99 -7.89
N VAL A 140 -10.36 -1.79 -7.52
CA VAL A 140 -11.69 -1.28 -7.87
C VAL A 140 -11.59 -0.69 -9.28
N GLY A 141 -12.08 -1.44 -10.27
CA GLY A 141 -12.03 -1.01 -11.67
C GLY A 141 -10.73 -1.34 -12.41
N GLY A 142 -9.85 -2.12 -11.82
CA GLY A 142 -8.66 -2.64 -12.48
C GLY A 142 -9.03 -3.37 -13.77
N LYS A 143 -8.30 -3.14 -14.86
CA LYS A 143 -8.42 -3.94 -16.09
C LYS A 143 -8.36 -5.40 -15.67
N LYS A 144 -9.40 -6.18 -16.01
CA LYS A 144 -9.36 -7.62 -15.85
C LYS A 144 -8.06 -8.09 -16.50
N GLU A 145 -7.14 -8.65 -15.72
CA GLU A 145 -6.02 -9.37 -16.32
C GLU A 145 -6.63 -10.33 -17.33
N PHE A 146 -6.13 -10.29 -18.55
CA PHE A 146 -6.52 -11.23 -19.59
C PHE A 146 -6.22 -12.62 -19.07
N ASP A 147 -7.26 -13.34 -18.65
CA ASP A 147 -7.16 -14.74 -18.25
C ASP A 147 -7.42 -15.60 -19.49
N PRO A 148 -6.35 -16.15 -20.10
CA PRO A 148 -6.48 -17.00 -21.30
C PRO A 148 -7.38 -18.21 -21.05
N PHE A 149 -7.44 -18.68 -19.81
CA PHE A 149 -8.26 -19.83 -19.43
C PHE A 149 -9.74 -19.46 -19.35
N ALA A 150 -10.07 -18.30 -18.81
CA ALA A 150 -11.45 -17.79 -18.79
C ALA A 150 -11.98 -17.56 -20.21
N GLU A 151 -11.16 -17.02 -21.12
CA GLU A 151 -11.54 -16.82 -22.52
C GLU A 151 -11.75 -18.15 -23.25
N MET A 152 -10.88 -19.14 -23.00
CA MET A 152 -11.05 -20.49 -23.57
C MET A 152 -12.33 -21.17 -23.10
N LEU A 153 -12.70 -20.99 -21.82
CA LEU A 153 -13.98 -21.50 -21.28
C LEU A 153 -15.18 -20.81 -21.92
N LEU A 154 -15.15 -19.48 -22.09
CA LEU A 154 -16.21 -18.72 -22.74
C LEU A 154 -16.41 -19.16 -24.20
N ARG A 155 -15.32 -19.36 -24.95
CA ARG A 155 -15.39 -19.90 -26.33
C ARG A 155 -15.98 -21.28 -26.38
N ARG A 156 -15.72 -22.12 -25.38
CA ARG A 156 -16.20 -23.51 -25.33
C ARG A 156 -17.68 -23.63 -24.93
N MET A 157 -18.18 -22.65 -24.16
CA MET A 157 -19.58 -22.67 -23.70
C MET A 157 -20.58 -22.13 -24.73
N GLY A 158 -20.14 -21.47 -25.81
CA GLY A 158 -21.00 -20.90 -26.84
C GLY A 158 -21.96 -19.81 -26.32
N PRO A 159 -22.60 -19.02 -27.20
CA PRO A 159 -23.67 -18.12 -26.79
C PRO A 159 -24.85 -18.93 -26.27
N LYS A 160 -25.37 -18.61 -25.08
CA LYS A 160 -26.62 -19.23 -24.57
C LYS A 160 -27.72 -18.98 -25.57
N PRO A 161 -28.47 -20.03 -26.00
CA PRO A 161 -29.66 -19.82 -26.82
C PRO A 161 -30.67 -19.01 -26.00
N ASN A 162 -31.27 -18.00 -26.64
CA ASN A 162 -32.39 -17.24 -26.10
C ASN A 162 -33.59 -18.13 -25.79
#